data_7729def351bf3be3197c3a91c4203bde
#
_entry.id   7729def351bf3be3197c3a91c4203bde
#
_cell.length_a   1.000
_cell.length_b   1.000
_cell.length_c   1.000
_cell.angle_alpha   90.00
_cell.angle_beta   90.00
_cell.angle_gamma   90.00
#
_symmetry.space_group_name_H-M   'P 1'
#
loop_
_entity.id
_entity.type
_entity.pdbx_description
1 polymer ?
#
loop_
_entity_poly.entity_id
_entity_poly.type
_entity_poly.pdbx_seq_one_letter_code
_entity_poly.pdbx_strand_id
1 'polypeptide(L)'
;GKSTVSNALQNTFAMDVVEMDEMIAKKNNMSISEIFDLHGEEYFRNEETNLLKEVGNEKNKIVSCGGGVAMREVNVQEMRKSGKVILLTAKPETILERVKENHDRPLLENNKTVEYVSELMEKRRPAYEAAADIVIATDGKSANEICEEIIAQVKKFK
;
A
#
# COMPACT_ATOMS: atom_id res chain seq x y z
N GLY A 1 -3.83 -4.33 7.49
CA GLY A 1 -3.58 -5.50 6.71
C GLY A 1 -2.24 -5.55 6.01
N LYS A 2 -1.86 -4.50 5.29
CA LYS A 2 -0.59 -4.50 4.55
C LYS A 2 0.62 -4.67 5.46
N SER A 3 0.65 -3.96 6.57
CA SER A 3 1.79 -4.01 7.50
C SER A 3 1.95 -5.40 8.12
N THR A 4 0.86 -6.05 8.47
CA THR A 4 0.89 -7.41 9.03
C THR A 4 1.43 -8.40 8.01
N VAL A 5 0.99 -8.29 6.76
CA VAL A 5 1.46 -9.16 5.66
C VAL A 5 2.94 -8.87 5.36
N SER A 6 3.33 -7.61 5.33
CA SER A 6 4.72 -7.21 5.09
C SER A 6 5.66 -7.79 6.14
N ASN A 7 5.26 -7.76 7.41
CA ASN A 7 6.05 -8.33 8.50
C ASN A 7 6.20 -9.86 8.37
N ALA A 8 5.14 -10.54 7.95
CA ALA A 8 5.18 -11.98 7.72
C ALA A 8 6.14 -12.31 6.57
N LEU A 9 6.10 -11.53 5.50
CA LEU A 9 7.00 -11.71 4.36
C LEU A 9 8.46 -11.43 4.74
N GLN A 10 8.70 -10.45 5.60
CA GLN A 10 10.05 -10.12 6.08
C GLN A 10 10.70 -11.35 6.71
N ASN A 11 9.96 -12.05 7.56
CA ASN A 11 10.47 -13.24 8.22
C ASN A 11 10.76 -14.38 7.24
N THR A 12 9.96 -14.49 6.20
CA THR A 12 10.10 -15.57 5.21
C THR A 12 11.25 -15.32 4.24
N PHE A 13 11.40 -14.09 3.75
CA PHE A 13 12.40 -13.75 2.72
C PHE A 13 13.68 -13.13 3.29
N ALA A 14 13.72 -12.85 4.58
CA ALA A 14 14.85 -12.15 5.23
C ALA A 14 15.14 -10.81 4.54
N MET A 15 14.09 -10.09 4.16
CA MET A 15 14.18 -8.78 3.51
C MET A 15 13.69 -7.70 4.45
N ASP A 16 14.27 -6.51 4.34
CA ASP A 16 13.82 -5.37 5.13
C ASP A 16 12.50 -4.83 4.61
N VAL A 17 11.64 -4.39 5.52
CA VAL A 17 10.35 -3.78 5.17
C VAL A 17 10.47 -2.27 5.19
N VAL A 18 9.99 -1.62 4.14
CA VAL A 18 9.86 -0.17 4.04
C VAL A 18 8.37 0.17 4.12
N GLU A 19 7.96 0.80 5.20
CA GLU A 19 6.60 1.33 5.37
C GLU A 19 6.62 2.77 4.87
N MET A 20 6.08 3.02 3.68
CA MET A 20 6.17 4.33 3.05
C MET A 20 5.56 5.43 3.91
N ASP A 21 4.36 5.21 4.45
CA ASP A 21 3.69 6.22 5.27
C ASP A 21 4.49 6.57 6.51
N GLU A 22 5.06 5.57 7.18
CA GLU A 22 5.91 5.79 8.36
C GLU A 22 7.15 6.60 8.04
N MET A 23 7.79 6.27 6.92
CA MET A 23 9.01 6.98 6.50
C MET A 23 8.72 8.44 6.13
N ILE A 24 7.61 8.68 5.45
CA ILE A 24 7.20 10.05 5.09
C ILE A 24 6.88 10.85 6.35
N ALA A 25 6.13 10.27 7.28
CA ALA A 25 5.81 10.91 8.55
C ALA A 25 7.07 11.25 9.34
N LYS A 26 7.99 10.31 9.43
CA LYS A 26 9.26 10.49 10.14
C LYS A 26 10.11 11.58 9.50
N LYS A 27 10.22 11.60 8.19
CA LYS A 27 10.99 12.59 7.43
C LYS A 27 10.46 13.99 7.64
N ASN A 28 9.14 14.14 7.76
CA ASN A 28 8.49 15.44 7.95
C ASN A 28 8.23 15.78 9.42
N ASN A 29 8.56 14.88 10.33
CA ASN A 29 8.40 15.07 11.77
C ASN A 29 6.97 15.39 12.18
N MET A 30 6.00 14.76 11.48
CA MET A 30 4.58 14.94 11.77
C MET A 30 3.78 13.74 11.26
N SER A 31 2.56 13.57 11.77
CA SER A 31 1.67 12.50 11.30
C SER A 31 1.21 12.75 9.87
N ILE A 32 0.70 11.70 9.21
CA ILE A 32 0.15 11.84 7.86
C ILE A 32 -1.00 12.86 7.85
N SER A 33 -1.88 12.82 8.87
CA SER A 33 -2.97 13.79 8.99
C SER A 33 -2.46 15.22 9.07
N GLU A 34 -1.40 15.44 9.85
CA GLU A 34 -0.79 16.77 9.96
C GLU A 34 -0.17 17.23 8.65
N ILE A 35 0.46 16.31 7.90
CA ILE A 35 1.01 16.64 6.58
C ILE A 35 -0.08 17.12 5.64
N PHE A 36 -1.22 16.40 5.61
CA PHE A 36 -2.36 16.80 4.78
C PHE A 36 -2.91 18.17 5.19
N ASP A 37 -3.03 18.42 6.50
CA ASP A 37 -3.55 19.69 7.00
C ASP A 37 -2.64 20.89 6.72
N LEU A 38 -1.33 20.70 6.91
CA LEU A 38 -0.37 21.78 6.77
C LEU A 38 0.12 22.00 5.35
N HIS A 39 0.33 20.92 4.60
CA HIS A 39 0.95 20.97 3.28
C HIS A 39 0.03 20.56 2.13
N GLY A 40 -1.05 19.87 2.42
CA GLY A 40 -2.01 19.41 1.43
C GLY A 40 -1.66 18.07 0.80
N GLU A 41 -2.60 17.54 0.04
CA GLU A 41 -2.47 16.23 -0.59
C GLU A 41 -1.37 16.18 -1.64
N GLU A 42 -1.25 17.23 -2.46
CA GLU A 42 -0.23 17.29 -3.52
C GLU A 42 1.18 17.13 -2.95
N TYR A 43 1.46 17.80 -1.85
CA TYR A 43 2.75 17.68 -1.17
C TYR A 43 3.01 16.23 -0.75
N PHE A 44 2.02 15.60 -0.13
CA PHE A 44 2.12 14.20 0.30
C PHE A 44 2.39 13.27 -0.90
N ARG A 45 1.67 13.47 -2.00
CA ARG A 45 1.85 12.65 -3.20
C ARG A 45 3.25 12.81 -3.80
N ASN A 46 3.81 14.02 -3.75
CA ASN A 46 5.18 14.24 -4.18
C ASN A 46 6.19 13.53 -3.28
N GLU A 47 5.92 13.49 -1.97
CA GLU A 47 6.76 12.75 -1.03
C GLU A 47 6.73 11.24 -1.30
N GLU A 48 5.57 10.70 -1.67
CA GLU A 48 5.45 9.30 -2.07
C GLU A 48 6.30 9.00 -3.30
N THR A 49 6.24 9.85 -4.30
CA THR A 49 7.01 9.68 -5.55
C THR A 49 8.51 9.73 -5.27
N ASN A 50 8.96 10.70 -4.48
CA ASN A 50 10.38 10.84 -4.14
C ASN A 50 10.89 9.62 -3.37
N LEU A 51 10.10 9.12 -2.43
CA LEU A 51 10.48 7.94 -1.65
C LEU A 51 10.59 6.70 -2.53
N LEU A 52 9.67 6.50 -3.48
CA LEU A 52 9.74 5.39 -4.41
C LEU A 52 11.03 5.41 -5.24
N LYS A 53 11.45 6.59 -5.68
CA LYS A 53 12.68 6.73 -6.43
C LYS A 53 13.91 6.37 -5.59
N GLU A 54 13.91 6.77 -4.32
CA GLU A 54 14.98 6.42 -3.39
C GLU A 54 15.04 4.93 -3.14
N VAL A 55 13.90 4.32 -2.81
CA VAL A 55 13.80 2.88 -2.51
C VAL A 55 14.09 2.03 -3.74
N GLY A 56 13.73 2.52 -4.91
CA GLY A 56 13.96 1.81 -6.17
C GLY A 56 15.44 1.54 -6.48
N ASN A 57 16.33 2.28 -5.84
CA ASN A 57 17.78 2.07 -5.97
C ASN A 57 18.32 1.04 -4.99
N GLU A 58 17.51 0.58 -4.05
CA GLU A 58 17.86 -0.41 -3.06
C GLU A 58 17.38 -1.79 -3.50
N LYS A 59 18.05 -2.83 -3.02
CA LYS A 59 17.68 -4.23 -3.33
C LYS A 59 17.19 -4.94 -2.09
N ASN A 60 16.41 -6.00 -2.31
CA ASN A 60 15.93 -6.88 -1.24
C ASN A 60 15.07 -6.15 -0.21
N LYS A 61 14.13 -5.35 -0.70
CA LYS A 61 13.19 -4.62 0.14
C LYS A 61 11.76 -5.06 -0.14
N ILE A 62 10.96 -5.11 0.92
CA ILE A 62 9.51 -5.27 0.82
C ILE A 62 8.94 -3.88 1.08
N VAL A 63 8.26 -3.31 0.09
CA VAL A 63 7.75 -1.94 0.19
C VAL A 63 6.24 -1.99 0.41
N SER A 64 5.80 -1.48 1.58
CA SER A 64 4.38 -1.36 1.89
C SER A 64 3.91 0.02 1.46
N CYS A 65 3.05 0.06 0.43
CA CYS A 65 2.62 1.30 -0.21
C CYS A 65 1.29 1.81 0.35
N GLY A 66 1.13 3.13 0.35
CA GLY A 66 -0.15 3.73 0.66
C GLY A 66 -1.15 3.54 -0.50
N GLY A 67 -2.43 3.70 -0.20
CA GLY A 67 -3.49 3.43 -1.17
C GLY A 67 -3.50 4.35 -2.39
N GLY A 68 -2.92 5.53 -2.30
CA GLY A 68 -2.88 6.48 -3.41
C GLY A 68 -1.64 6.39 -4.29
N VAL A 69 -0.67 5.55 -3.93
CA VAL A 69 0.60 5.46 -4.66
C VAL A 69 0.39 5.06 -6.12
N ALA A 70 -0.45 4.08 -6.38
CA ALA A 70 -0.69 3.58 -7.73
C ALA A 70 -1.52 4.52 -8.61
N MET A 71 -2.01 5.62 -8.06
CA MET A 71 -2.81 6.60 -8.82
C MET A 71 -1.96 7.48 -9.74
N ARG A 72 -0.65 7.51 -9.56
CA ARG A 72 0.28 8.24 -10.45
C ARG A 72 1.04 7.27 -11.32
N GLU A 73 1.02 7.50 -12.62
CA GLU A 73 1.72 6.64 -13.57
C GLU A 73 3.22 6.59 -13.33
N VAL A 74 3.83 7.71 -12.96
CA VAL A 74 5.26 7.75 -12.65
C VAL A 74 5.59 6.81 -11.48
N ASN A 75 4.72 6.71 -10.49
CA ASN A 75 4.90 5.79 -9.38
C ASN A 75 4.82 4.34 -9.84
N VAL A 76 3.85 4.03 -10.69
CA VAL A 76 3.68 2.67 -11.23
C VAL A 76 4.93 2.26 -12.01
N GLN A 77 5.46 3.15 -12.84
CA GLN A 77 6.68 2.88 -13.60
C GLN A 77 7.87 2.60 -12.68
N GLU A 78 8.03 3.39 -11.63
CA GLU A 78 9.11 3.18 -10.66
C GLU A 78 8.97 1.84 -9.92
N MET A 79 7.75 1.49 -9.51
CA MET A 79 7.52 0.21 -8.83
C MET A 79 7.82 -0.98 -9.72
N ARG A 80 7.34 -0.95 -10.96
CA ARG A 80 7.51 -2.07 -11.90
C ARG A 80 8.94 -2.21 -12.39
N LYS A 81 9.66 -1.12 -12.46
CA LYS A 81 11.06 -1.09 -12.86
C LYS A 81 11.94 -1.79 -11.83
N SER A 82 11.62 -1.66 -10.54
CA SER A 82 12.45 -2.16 -9.45
C SER A 82 11.97 -3.49 -8.85
N GLY A 83 10.76 -3.95 -9.15
CA GLY A 83 10.27 -5.19 -8.57
C GLY A 83 8.90 -5.61 -9.05
N LYS A 84 8.28 -6.54 -8.32
CA LYS A 84 6.94 -7.02 -8.60
C LYS A 84 5.92 -6.29 -7.73
N VAL A 85 4.80 -5.93 -8.32
CA VAL A 85 3.72 -5.23 -7.62
C VAL A 85 2.62 -6.22 -7.26
N ILE A 86 2.33 -6.31 -5.97
CA ILE A 86 1.31 -7.20 -5.44
C ILE A 86 0.15 -6.36 -4.93
N LEU A 87 -1.03 -6.60 -5.48
CA LEU A 87 -2.26 -5.95 -5.05
C LEU A 87 -3.02 -6.87 -4.10
N LEU A 88 -3.25 -6.37 -2.89
CA LEU A 88 -4.09 -7.06 -1.91
C LEU A 88 -5.49 -6.45 -1.98
N THR A 89 -6.50 -7.28 -2.23
CA THR A 89 -7.87 -6.82 -2.35
C THR A 89 -8.71 -7.26 -1.16
N ALA A 90 -9.78 -6.53 -0.90
CA ALA A 90 -10.77 -6.88 0.11
C ALA A 90 -12.10 -6.23 -0.26
N LYS A 91 -13.21 -6.81 0.24
CA LYS A 91 -14.53 -6.23 0.03
C LYS A 91 -14.66 -4.91 0.80
N PRO A 92 -15.52 -3.98 0.35
CA PRO A 92 -15.70 -2.69 1.04
C PRO A 92 -16.01 -2.84 2.53
N GLU A 93 -16.82 -3.81 2.90
CA GLU A 93 -17.20 -4.09 4.28
C GLU A 93 -15.97 -4.47 5.13
N THR A 94 -15.11 -5.31 4.57
CA THR A 94 -13.87 -5.74 5.24
C THR A 94 -12.93 -4.57 5.44
N ILE A 95 -12.79 -3.72 4.43
CA ILE A 95 -11.93 -2.53 4.51
C ILE A 95 -12.46 -1.58 5.58
N LEU A 96 -13.77 -1.37 5.61
CA LEU A 96 -14.39 -0.48 6.58
C LEU A 96 -14.11 -0.93 8.03
N GLU A 97 -14.23 -2.21 8.30
CA GLU A 97 -13.91 -2.76 9.62
C GLU A 97 -12.46 -2.49 10.01
N ARG A 98 -11.54 -2.73 9.10
CA ARG A 98 -10.12 -2.51 9.35
C ARG A 98 -9.79 -1.03 9.59
N VAL A 99 -10.42 -0.14 8.84
CA VAL A 99 -10.17 1.31 8.93
C VAL A 99 -10.74 1.90 10.21
N LYS A 100 -11.82 1.36 10.77
CA LYS A 100 -12.39 1.83 12.02
C LYS A 100 -11.40 1.77 13.17
N GLU A 101 -10.45 0.85 13.12
CA GLU A 101 -9.42 0.69 14.14
C GLU A 101 -8.12 1.42 13.82
N ASN A 102 -8.03 2.01 12.63
CA ASN A 102 -6.83 2.67 12.15
C ASN A 102 -7.14 4.11 11.75
N HIS A 103 -6.52 5.07 12.44
CA HIS A 103 -6.74 6.50 12.22
C HIS A 103 -5.71 7.15 11.29
N ASP A 104 -4.85 6.36 10.64
CA ASP A 104 -3.81 6.86 9.74
C ASP A 104 -4.25 6.92 8.28
N ARG A 105 -5.56 7.15 8.04
CA ARG A 105 -6.13 7.22 6.70
C ARG A 105 -7.01 8.45 6.54
N PRO A 106 -6.42 9.64 6.31
CA PRO A 106 -7.16 10.89 6.32
C PRO A 106 -8.35 10.94 5.37
N LEU A 107 -8.25 10.33 4.19
CA LEU A 107 -9.33 10.34 3.20
C LEU A 107 -10.53 9.48 3.62
N LEU A 108 -10.33 8.49 4.48
CA LEU A 108 -11.39 7.60 4.96
C LEU A 108 -11.87 7.94 6.37
N GLU A 109 -11.09 8.68 7.14
CA GLU A 109 -11.34 8.98 8.55
C GLU A 109 -12.70 9.65 8.77
N ASN A 110 -13.04 10.62 7.93
CA ASN A 110 -14.26 11.42 8.06
C ASN A 110 -15.46 10.86 7.31
N ASN A 111 -15.27 9.78 6.54
CA ASN A 111 -16.30 9.22 5.66
C ASN A 111 -16.28 7.69 5.72
N LYS A 112 -16.48 7.16 6.92
CA LYS A 112 -16.42 5.70 7.16
C LYS A 112 -17.74 5.02 6.87
N THR A 113 -18.17 5.01 5.60
CA THR A 113 -19.36 4.30 5.16
C THR A 113 -18.97 3.29 4.08
N VAL A 114 -19.78 2.23 3.96
CA VAL A 114 -19.58 1.20 2.91
C VAL A 114 -19.67 1.86 1.52
N GLU A 115 -20.61 2.77 1.36
CA GLU A 115 -20.82 3.48 0.09
C GLU A 115 -19.60 4.30 -0.30
N TYR A 116 -19.04 5.05 0.63
CA TYR A 116 -17.83 5.86 0.37
C TYR A 116 -16.63 4.99 0.03
N VAL A 117 -16.41 3.92 0.79
CA VAL A 117 -15.30 2.98 0.54
C VAL A 117 -15.49 2.32 -0.83
N SER A 118 -16.71 1.91 -1.15
CA SER A 118 -17.03 1.29 -2.43
C SER A 118 -16.73 2.22 -3.60
N GLU A 119 -17.14 3.48 -3.50
CA GLU A 119 -16.89 4.50 -4.53
C GLU A 119 -15.38 4.74 -4.71
N LEU A 120 -14.65 4.83 -3.61
CA LEU A 120 -13.20 5.03 -3.65
C LEU A 120 -12.51 3.85 -4.32
N MET A 121 -12.93 2.63 -4.01
CA MET A 121 -12.39 1.42 -4.63
C MET A 121 -12.65 1.38 -6.13
N GLU A 122 -13.88 1.73 -6.55
CA GLU A 122 -14.22 1.76 -7.98
C GLU A 122 -13.40 2.80 -8.73
N LYS A 123 -13.19 3.96 -8.12
CA LYS A 123 -12.38 5.02 -8.71
C LYS A 123 -10.93 4.59 -8.89
N ARG A 124 -10.39 3.84 -7.94
CA ARG A 124 -8.98 3.42 -7.94
C ARG A 124 -8.74 2.10 -8.67
N ARG A 125 -9.78 1.31 -8.91
CA ARG A 125 -9.65 -0.03 -9.50
C ARG A 125 -8.83 -0.06 -10.79
N PRO A 126 -9.09 0.78 -11.80
CA PRO A 126 -8.33 0.72 -13.06
C PRO A 126 -6.83 0.91 -12.84
N ALA A 127 -6.45 1.84 -11.97
CA ALA A 127 -5.05 2.11 -11.67
C ALA A 127 -4.40 0.94 -10.93
N TYR A 128 -5.12 0.36 -9.96
CA TYR A 128 -4.61 -0.78 -9.21
C TYR A 128 -4.40 -1.99 -10.12
N GLU A 129 -5.38 -2.31 -10.96
CA GLU A 129 -5.28 -3.44 -11.88
C GLU A 129 -4.16 -3.25 -12.91
N ALA A 130 -4.01 -2.02 -13.40
CA ALA A 130 -2.94 -1.72 -14.36
C ALA A 130 -1.55 -1.84 -13.72
N ALA A 131 -1.43 -1.52 -12.43
CA ALA A 131 -0.15 -1.57 -11.71
C ALA A 131 0.24 -2.97 -11.27
N ALA A 132 -0.74 -3.84 -10.99
CA ALA A 132 -0.49 -5.12 -10.34
C ALA A 132 0.10 -6.18 -11.26
N ASP A 133 1.14 -6.86 -10.77
CA ASP A 133 1.65 -8.09 -11.39
C ASP A 133 0.93 -9.30 -10.80
N ILE A 134 0.53 -9.21 -9.54
CA ILE A 134 -0.12 -10.29 -8.79
C ILE A 134 -1.29 -9.68 -8.02
N VAL A 135 -2.44 -10.35 -8.02
CA VAL A 135 -3.63 -9.92 -7.26
C VAL A 135 -4.02 -11.03 -6.29
N ILE A 136 -4.17 -10.67 -5.02
CA ILE A 136 -4.54 -11.62 -3.96
C ILE A 136 -5.69 -11.06 -3.13
N ALA A 137 -6.79 -11.80 -3.07
CA ALA A 137 -7.93 -11.46 -2.21
C ALA A 137 -7.60 -11.81 -0.77
N THR A 138 -7.90 -10.91 0.15
CA THR A 138 -7.53 -11.08 1.56
C THR A 138 -8.71 -11.41 2.48
N ASP A 139 -9.93 -11.40 1.96
CA ASP A 139 -11.14 -11.64 2.78
C ASP A 139 -11.11 -13.05 3.38
N GLY A 140 -11.35 -13.13 4.69
CA GLY A 140 -11.41 -14.40 5.39
C GLY A 140 -10.09 -15.15 5.51
N LYS A 141 -8.98 -14.50 5.22
CA LYS A 141 -7.65 -15.13 5.28
C LYS A 141 -6.78 -14.53 6.37
N SER A 142 -5.97 -15.37 7.00
CA SER A 142 -4.96 -14.90 7.95
C SER A 142 -3.77 -14.30 7.21
N ALA A 143 -2.93 -13.55 7.93
CA ALA A 143 -1.71 -12.99 7.36
C ALA A 143 -0.79 -14.09 6.82
N ASN A 144 -0.73 -15.23 7.51
CA ASN A 144 0.09 -16.38 7.06
C ASN A 144 -0.44 -16.97 5.75
N GLU A 145 -1.75 -17.13 5.63
CA GLU A 145 -2.37 -17.64 4.41
C GLU A 145 -2.12 -16.72 3.22
N ILE A 146 -2.25 -15.42 3.43
CA ILE A 146 -1.96 -14.41 2.40
C ILE A 146 -0.49 -14.49 2.00
N CYS A 147 0.41 -14.59 2.97
CA CYS A 147 1.85 -14.70 2.74
C CYS A 147 2.18 -15.94 1.89
N GLU A 148 1.57 -17.08 2.20
CA GLU A 148 1.77 -18.32 1.43
C GLU A 148 1.33 -18.17 -0.02
N GLU A 149 0.19 -17.50 -0.26
CA GLU A 149 -0.28 -17.24 -1.62
C GLU A 149 0.67 -16.33 -2.37
N ILE A 150 1.18 -15.28 -1.71
CA ILE A 150 2.17 -14.37 -2.32
C ILE A 150 3.41 -15.14 -2.74
N ILE A 151 3.93 -15.99 -1.85
CA ILE A 151 5.12 -16.79 -2.13
C ILE A 151 4.89 -17.70 -3.34
N ALA A 152 3.74 -18.38 -3.38
CA ALA A 152 3.41 -19.28 -4.48
C ALA A 152 3.33 -18.54 -5.81
N GLN A 153 2.73 -17.34 -5.82
CA GLN A 153 2.60 -16.55 -7.03
C GLN A 153 3.93 -15.95 -7.48
N VAL A 154 4.74 -15.46 -6.55
CA VAL A 154 6.05 -14.89 -6.86
C VAL A 154 6.97 -15.94 -7.50
N LYS A 155 6.92 -17.18 -7.03
CA LYS A 155 7.71 -18.27 -7.60
C LYS A 155 7.41 -18.54 -9.07
N LYS A 156 6.19 -18.24 -9.53
CA LYS A 156 5.80 -18.42 -10.94
C LYS A 156 6.49 -17.41 -11.87
N PHE A 157 7.02 -16.32 -11.33
CA PHE A 157 7.69 -15.29 -12.12
C PHE A 157 9.21 -15.48 -12.21
N LYS A 158 9.72 -16.54 -11.62
CA LYS A 158 11.16 -16.84 -11.64
C LYS A 158 11.53 -17.84 -12.72
#